data_5448d1a637a24c317035a9fdd9b417ad
#
_entry.id   5448d1a637a24c317035a9fdd9b417ad
#
_cell.length_a   1.000
_cell.length_b   1.000
_cell.length_c   1.000
_cell.angle_alpha   90.00
_cell.angle_beta   90.00
_cell.angle_gamma   90.00
#
_symmetry.space_group_name_H-M   'P 1'
#
loop_
_entity.id
_entity.type
_entity.pdbx_description
1 polymer ?
#
loop_
_entity_poly.entity_id
_entity_poly.type
_entity_poly.pdbx_seq_one_letter_code
_entity_poly.pdbx_strand_id
1 'polypeptide(L)'
;MLEPVPSPEDQAIDPTEPSHRVRLLSCRLSRSAGGLSSVTVEFSLPDASDVHRTSVSGTASPAGDLRLAALATLDAVSTATGKVFSAELIGVKPVRAFDTTLVVVALMARIEGVTRRLVGAAIADDDQATSVAVATLQAVNRLVSPLIVRGDAN
;
A
#
# COMPACT_ATOMS: atom_id res chain seq x y z
N MET A 1 -21.84 -28.03 28.01
CA MET A 1 -21.12 -28.48 26.81
C MET A 1 -20.41 -27.27 26.19
N LEU A 2 -19.10 -27.35 26.13
CA LEU A 2 -18.30 -26.25 25.55
C LEU A 2 -18.33 -26.35 24.03
N GLU A 3 -18.69 -25.25 23.38
CA GLU A 3 -18.55 -25.19 21.93
C GLU A 3 -17.09 -25.22 21.52
N PRO A 4 -16.75 -25.94 20.44
CA PRO A 4 -15.36 -25.96 19.98
C PRO A 4 -14.93 -24.56 19.57
N VAL A 5 -13.75 -24.16 20.01
CA VAL A 5 -13.16 -22.92 19.57
C VAL A 5 -12.83 -23.06 18.08
N PRO A 6 -13.30 -22.14 17.22
CA PRO A 6 -12.97 -22.24 15.79
C PRO A 6 -11.47 -22.17 15.59
N SER A 7 -10.95 -23.01 14.71
CA SER A 7 -9.54 -22.98 14.35
C SER A 7 -9.24 -21.67 13.61
N PRO A 8 -7.96 -21.25 13.54
CA PRO A 8 -7.59 -20.07 12.75
C PRO A 8 -8.05 -20.15 11.29
N GLU A 9 -8.20 -21.36 10.76
CA GLU A 9 -8.69 -21.58 9.40
C GLU A 9 -10.17 -21.25 9.29
N ASP A 10 -10.96 -21.53 10.34
CA ASP A 10 -12.39 -21.22 10.40
C ASP A 10 -12.65 -19.73 10.56
N GLN A 11 -11.61 -18.97 10.94
CA GLN A 11 -11.64 -17.51 11.02
C GLN A 11 -11.18 -16.85 9.71
N ALA A 12 -10.96 -17.64 8.67
CA ALA A 12 -10.62 -17.13 7.36
C ALA A 12 -11.69 -16.15 6.89
N ILE A 13 -11.26 -15.13 6.18
CA ILE A 13 -12.12 -14.05 5.69
C ILE A 13 -13.30 -14.64 4.92
N ASP A 14 -14.51 -14.30 5.37
CA ASP A 14 -15.72 -14.66 4.66
C ASP A 14 -15.68 -13.96 3.28
N PRO A 15 -15.68 -14.71 2.17
CA PRO A 15 -15.62 -14.10 0.84
C PRO A 15 -16.86 -13.23 0.52
N THR A 16 -17.91 -13.30 1.33
CA THR A 16 -19.08 -12.46 1.16
C THR A 16 -18.97 -11.13 1.90
N GLU A 17 -17.99 -10.99 2.83
CA GLU A 17 -17.76 -9.72 3.49
C GLU A 17 -17.06 -8.75 2.54
N PRO A 18 -17.57 -7.50 2.45
CA PRO A 18 -16.89 -6.49 1.62
C PRO A 18 -15.49 -6.22 2.16
N SER A 19 -14.53 -6.19 1.27
CA SER A 19 -13.15 -5.86 1.62
C SER A 19 -13.07 -4.36 1.92
N HIS A 20 -12.63 -4.02 3.13
CA HIS A 20 -12.43 -2.62 3.53
C HIS A 20 -11.01 -2.14 3.24
N ARG A 21 -10.35 -2.78 2.29
CA ARG A 21 -8.97 -2.46 1.93
C ARG A 21 -8.92 -1.71 0.62
N VAL A 22 -7.94 -0.81 0.50
CA VAL A 22 -7.59 -0.25 -0.80
C VAL A 22 -7.07 -1.41 -1.65
N ARG A 23 -7.64 -1.55 -2.83
CA ARG A 23 -7.27 -2.62 -3.75
C ARG A 23 -6.39 -2.05 -4.86
N LEU A 24 -5.16 -2.51 -4.91
CA LEU A 24 -4.25 -2.15 -5.98
C LEU A 24 -4.68 -2.82 -7.28
N LEU A 25 -4.85 -2.02 -8.33
CA LEU A 25 -5.18 -2.53 -9.66
C LEU A 25 -3.94 -2.55 -10.53
N SER A 26 -3.12 -1.49 -10.49
CA SER A 26 -1.86 -1.45 -11.22
C SER A 26 -0.91 -0.44 -10.61
N CYS A 27 0.38 -0.65 -10.84
CA CYS A 27 1.43 0.28 -10.50
C CYS A 27 2.38 0.33 -11.70
N ARG A 28 2.50 1.48 -12.35
CA ARG A 28 3.29 1.60 -13.58
C ARG A 28 4.35 2.66 -13.43
N LEU A 29 5.57 2.28 -13.76
CA LEU A 29 6.72 3.17 -13.82
C LEU A 29 6.93 3.59 -15.27
N SER A 30 7.08 4.88 -15.50
CA SER A 30 7.37 5.47 -16.80
C SER A 30 8.56 6.39 -16.66
N ARG A 31 9.49 6.34 -17.61
CA ARG A 31 10.65 7.23 -17.66
C ARG A 31 10.58 8.09 -18.90
N SER A 32 10.82 9.38 -18.70
CA SER A 32 10.88 10.32 -19.82
C SER A 32 12.31 10.51 -20.31
N ALA A 33 12.46 11.03 -21.53
CA ALA A 33 13.76 11.34 -22.09
C ALA A 33 14.51 12.43 -21.32
N GLY A 34 13.79 13.22 -20.49
CA GLY A 34 14.40 14.28 -19.68
C GLY A 34 14.97 13.82 -18.34
N GLY A 35 15.05 12.51 -18.10
CA GLY A 35 15.61 12.01 -16.86
C GLY A 35 14.63 12.04 -15.69
N LEU A 36 13.33 12.10 -15.97
CA LEU A 36 12.29 12.03 -14.96
C LEU A 36 11.61 10.66 -14.97
N SER A 37 11.31 10.16 -13.80
CA SER A 37 10.45 9.00 -13.63
C SER A 37 9.10 9.45 -13.11
N SER A 38 8.06 8.72 -13.50
CA SER A 38 6.71 8.91 -12.98
C SER A 38 6.14 7.55 -12.64
N VAL A 39 5.53 7.44 -11.46
CA VAL A 39 4.83 6.24 -11.06
C VAL A 39 3.35 6.56 -10.94
N THR A 40 2.53 5.79 -11.63
CA THR A 40 1.07 5.90 -11.57
C THR A 40 0.51 4.66 -10.91
N VAL A 41 -0.27 4.87 -9.87
CA VAL A 41 -0.96 3.81 -9.14
C VAL A 41 -2.45 3.93 -9.44
N GLU A 42 -3.05 2.84 -9.89
CA GLU A 42 -4.50 2.72 -10.03
C GLU A 42 -5.03 1.83 -8.92
N PHE A 43 -6.08 2.28 -8.28
CA PHE A 43 -6.65 1.56 -7.14
C PHE A 43 -8.17 1.71 -7.14
N SER A 44 -8.83 0.80 -6.43
CA SER A 44 -10.26 0.88 -6.18
C SER A 44 -10.52 0.88 -4.68
N LEU A 45 -11.60 1.56 -4.30
CA LEU A 45 -12.07 1.55 -2.92
C LEU A 45 -13.09 0.44 -2.72
N PRO A 46 -13.29 -0.02 -1.48
CA PRO A 46 -14.32 -1.02 -1.19
C PRO A 46 -15.69 -0.51 -1.65
N ASP A 47 -16.47 -1.40 -2.24
CA ASP A 47 -17.84 -1.15 -2.68
C ASP A 47 -18.00 -0.03 -3.72
N ALA A 48 -16.89 0.41 -4.32
CA ALA A 48 -16.90 1.39 -5.40
C ALA A 48 -16.52 0.74 -6.71
N SER A 49 -17.22 1.10 -7.78
CA SER A 49 -16.91 0.62 -9.13
C SER A 49 -15.89 1.51 -9.83
N ASP A 50 -15.63 2.70 -9.29
CA ASP A 50 -14.75 3.66 -9.92
C ASP A 50 -13.28 3.33 -9.65
N VAL A 51 -12.46 3.56 -10.68
CA VAL A 51 -11.02 3.42 -10.57
C VAL A 51 -10.44 4.80 -10.27
N HIS A 52 -9.62 4.86 -9.23
CA HIS A 52 -8.89 6.07 -8.86
C HIS A 52 -7.44 5.95 -9.31
N ARG A 53 -6.84 7.08 -9.63
CA ARG A 53 -5.46 7.11 -10.13
C ARG A 53 -4.69 8.23 -9.44
N THR A 54 -3.50 7.91 -8.97
CA THR A 54 -2.55 8.90 -8.46
C THR A 54 -1.22 8.76 -9.17
N SER A 55 -0.52 9.88 -9.35
CA SER A 55 0.80 9.88 -9.99
C SER A 55 1.76 10.73 -9.20
N VAL A 56 2.99 10.27 -9.10
CA VAL A 56 4.09 11.01 -8.47
C VAL A 56 5.29 10.95 -9.40
N SER A 57 5.99 12.06 -9.55
CA SER A 57 7.13 12.15 -10.44
C SER A 57 8.36 12.65 -9.68
N GLY A 58 9.54 12.29 -10.18
CA GLY A 58 10.81 12.71 -9.61
C GLY A 58 11.97 12.35 -10.52
N THR A 59 13.19 12.66 -10.08
CA THR A 59 14.39 12.33 -10.83
C THR A 59 14.54 10.82 -10.97
N ALA A 60 14.83 10.36 -12.19
CA ALA A 60 14.97 8.94 -12.48
C ALA A 60 16.25 8.38 -11.85
N SER A 61 16.11 7.35 -11.05
CA SER A 61 17.21 6.56 -10.51
C SER A 61 16.62 5.24 -9.99
N PRO A 62 17.40 4.15 -9.91
CA PRO A 62 16.88 2.90 -9.39
C PRO A 62 16.27 3.04 -8.00
N ALA A 63 16.97 3.68 -7.07
CA ALA A 63 16.47 3.88 -5.71
C ALA A 63 15.31 4.88 -5.67
N GLY A 64 15.39 5.95 -6.47
CA GLY A 64 14.34 6.95 -6.55
C GLY A 64 13.05 6.40 -7.13
N ASP A 65 13.13 5.53 -8.11
CA ASP A 65 11.96 4.90 -8.73
C ASP A 65 11.19 4.06 -7.70
N LEU A 66 11.89 3.33 -6.83
CA LEU A 66 11.25 2.56 -5.77
C LEU A 66 10.58 3.48 -4.75
N ARG A 67 11.22 4.59 -4.41
CA ARG A 67 10.63 5.58 -3.51
C ARG A 67 9.37 6.20 -4.12
N LEU A 68 9.36 6.49 -5.42
CA LEU A 68 8.19 7.03 -6.10
C LEU A 68 7.01 6.05 -6.05
N ALA A 69 7.28 4.75 -6.20
CA ALA A 69 6.23 3.74 -6.09
C ALA A 69 5.58 3.73 -4.71
N ALA A 70 6.39 3.84 -3.66
CA ALA A 70 5.88 3.92 -2.29
C ALA A 70 5.11 5.23 -2.07
N LEU A 71 5.62 6.36 -2.54
CA LEU A 71 4.98 7.67 -2.38
C LEU A 71 3.64 7.72 -3.12
N ALA A 72 3.58 7.20 -4.34
CA ALA A 72 2.31 7.15 -5.10
C ALA A 72 1.28 6.28 -4.37
N THR A 73 1.71 5.16 -3.80
CA THR A 73 0.82 4.28 -3.05
C THR A 73 0.32 4.96 -1.77
N LEU A 74 1.19 5.66 -1.05
CA LEU A 74 0.81 6.40 0.15
C LEU A 74 -0.17 7.54 -0.19
N ASP A 75 0.03 8.21 -1.31
CA ASP A 75 -0.88 9.24 -1.78
C ASP A 75 -2.28 8.64 -2.07
N ALA A 76 -2.31 7.48 -2.70
CA ALA A 76 -3.55 6.75 -2.95
C ALA A 76 -4.29 6.43 -1.65
N VAL A 77 -3.56 5.95 -0.64
CA VAL A 77 -4.13 5.62 0.67
C VAL A 77 -4.63 6.87 1.38
N SER A 78 -3.88 7.96 1.33
CA SER A 78 -4.29 9.24 1.92
C SER A 78 -5.60 9.72 1.30
N THR A 79 -5.71 9.64 -0.03
CA THR A 79 -6.93 10.01 -0.74
C THR A 79 -8.10 9.10 -0.33
N ALA A 80 -7.87 7.80 -0.23
CA ALA A 80 -8.90 6.82 0.13
C ALA A 80 -9.45 7.05 1.54
N THR A 81 -8.67 7.62 2.45
CA THR A 81 -9.07 7.89 3.82
C THR A 81 -9.56 9.33 4.04
N GLY A 82 -9.74 10.11 2.97
CA GLY A 82 -10.13 11.51 3.10
C GLY A 82 -9.08 12.35 3.80
N LYS A 83 -7.82 11.96 3.68
CA LYS A 83 -6.65 12.61 4.28
C LYS A 83 -6.57 12.53 5.80
N VAL A 84 -7.33 11.63 6.41
CA VAL A 84 -7.21 11.33 7.84
C VAL A 84 -5.88 10.62 8.14
N PHE A 85 -5.45 9.77 7.23
CA PHE A 85 -4.16 9.10 7.28
C PHE A 85 -3.12 9.93 6.54
N SER A 86 -1.96 10.11 7.16
CA SER A 86 -0.77 10.63 6.48
C SER A 86 0.43 9.78 6.86
N ALA A 87 1.43 9.78 6.01
CA ALA A 87 2.64 9.01 6.29
C ALA A 87 3.86 9.68 5.68
N GLU A 88 4.97 9.53 6.39
CA GLU A 88 6.29 9.93 5.92
C GLU A 88 7.06 8.66 5.57
N LEU A 89 7.59 8.59 4.36
CA LEU A 89 8.38 7.45 3.93
C LEU A 89 9.76 7.54 4.57
N ILE A 90 10.11 6.54 5.36
CA ILE A 90 11.45 6.42 5.96
C ILE A 90 12.41 5.87 4.90
N GLY A 91 12.02 4.80 4.22
CA GLY A 91 12.83 4.24 3.16
C GLY A 91 12.21 3.04 2.49
N VAL A 92 12.77 2.70 1.35
CA VAL A 92 12.45 1.49 0.60
C VAL A 92 13.78 0.81 0.29
N LYS A 93 13.88 -0.48 0.58
CA LYS A 93 15.13 -1.20 0.39
C LYS A 93 14.89 -2.62 -0.10
N PRO A 94 15.57 -3.06 -1.16
CA PRO A 94 15.62 -4.47 -1.49
C PRO A 94 16.51 -5.18 -0.48
N VAL A 95 16.07 -6.34 -0.01
CA VAL A 95 16.79 -7.14 0.99
C VAL A 95 16.79 -8.59 0.51
N ARG A 96 17.96 -9.20 0.52
CA ARG A 96 18.05 -10.62 0.18
C ARG A 96 17.90 -11.47 1.43
N ALA A 97 16.92 -12.39 1.39
CA ALA A 97 16.62 -13.29 2.47
C ALA A 97 16.00 -14.58 1.91
N PHE A 98 16.35 -15.73 2.49
CA PHE A 98 15.76 -17.03 2.09
C PHE A 98 15.89 -17.30 0.58
N ASP A 99 17.07 -16.99 0.02
CA ASP A 99 17.38 -17.17 -1.41
C ASP A 99 16.45 -16.41 -2.36
N THR A 100 15.76 -15.39 -1.84
CA THR A 100 14.92 -14.51 -2.65
C THR A 100 15.20 -13.06 -2.29
N THR A 101 14.75 -12.15 -3.14
CA THR A 101 14.84 -10.72 -2.85
C THR A 101 13.48 -10.22 -2.39
N LEU A 102 13.48 -9.50 -1.27
CA LEU A 102 12.30 -8.82 -0.74
C LEU A 102 12.48 -7.32 -0.93
N VAL A 103 11.39 -6.59 -1.16
CA VAL A 103 11.39 -5.14 -0.96
C VAL A 103 10.78 -4.87 0.40
N VAL A 104 11.47 -4.05 1.19
CA VAL A 104 11.03 -3.66 2.52
C VAL A 104 10.74 -2.17 2.50
N VAL A 105 9.55 -1.79 2.97
CA VAL A 105 9.12 -0.40 3.05
C VAL A 105 8.94 -0.06 4.53
N ALA A 106 9.60 1.01 4.96
CA ALA A 106 9.46 1.54 6.32
C ALA A 106 8.88 2.94 6.24
N LEU A 107 7.90 3.21 7.08
CA LEU A 107 7.23 4.51 7.10
C LEU A 107 6.78 4.89 8.50
N MET A 108 6.54 6.18 8.68
CA MET A 108 5.98 6.73 9.91
C MET A 108 4.57 7.20 9.58
N ALA A 109 3.58 6.52 10.12
CA ALA A 109 2.18 6.84 9.88
C ALA A 109 1.64 7.73 11.00
N ARG A 110 0.76 8.65 10.63
CA ARG A 110 0.06 9.52 11.58
C ARG A 110 -1.44 9.43 11.35
N ILE A 111 -2.16 9.11 12.41
CA ILE A 111 -3.61 9.07 12.40
C ILE A 111 -4.09 9.71 13.71
N GLU A 112 -4.94 10.75 13.60
CA GLU A 112 -5.56 11.43 14.74
C GLU A 112 -4.52 11.86 15.79
N GLY A 113 -3.36 12.35 15.32
CA GLY A 113 -2.28 12.80 16.19
C GLY A 113 -1.38 11.71 16.74
N VAL A 114 -1.71 10.44 16.51
CA VAL A 114 -0.89 9.30 16.96
C VAL A 114 0.05 8.90 15.83
N THR A 115 1.33 8.79 16.16
CA THR A 115 2.38 8.42 15.22
C THR A 115 2.81 6.97 15.45
N ARG A 116 2.90 6.19 14.39
CA ARG A 116 3.34 4.80 14.46
C ARG A 116 4.33 4.49 13.35
N ARG A 117 5.36 3.73 13.70
CA ARG A 117 6.28 3.19 12.72
C ARG A 117 5.71 1.90 12.15
N LEU A 118 5.66 1.79 10.83
CA LEU A 118 5.12 0.63 10.13
C LEU A 118 6.16 0.09 9.16
N VAL A 119 6.15 -1.21 8.98
CA VAL A 119 7.03 -1.90 8.03
C VAL A 119 6.18 -2.89 7.25
N GLY A 120 6.38 -2.91 5.94
CA GLY A 120 5.79 -3.91 5.06
C GLY A 120 6.85 -4.52 4.18
N ALA A 121 6.60 -5.71 3.69
CA ALA A 121 7.52 -6.41 2.80
C ALA A 121 6.76 -7.22 1.77
N ALA A 122 7.36 -7.36 0.60
CA ALA A 122 6.82 -8.19 -0.47
C ALA A 122 7.98 -8.81 -1.25
N ILE A 123 7.73 -9.96 -1.88
CA ILE A 123 8.72 -10.58 -2.75
C ILE A 123 8.92 -9.67 -3.96
N ALA A 124 10.18 -9.39 -4.28
CA ALA A 124 10.52 -8.57 -5.44
C ALA A 124 10.41 -9.44 -6.70
N ASP A 125 9.35 -9.19 -7.46
CA ASP A 125 9.17 -9.79 -8.77
C ASP A 125 9.88 -8.96 -9.84
N ASP A 126 9.72 -9.35 -11.11
CA ASP A 126 10.30 -8.63 -12.24
C ASP A 126 9.88 -7.16 -12.26
N ASP A 127 8.67 -6.86 -11.81
CA ASP A 127 8.17 -5.50 -11.65
C ASP A 127 8.34 -5.05 -10.20
N GLN A 128 9.48 -4.45 -9.89
CA GLN A 128 9.79 -4.02 -8.53
C GLN A 128 8.88 -2.88 -8.06
N ALA A 129 8.41 -2.02 -8.96
CA ALA A 129 7.49 -0.94 -8.58
C ALA A 129 6.19 -1.52 -8.02
N THR A 130 5.63 -2.53 -8.67
CA THR A 130 4.44 -3.21 -8.16
C THR A 130 4.71 -3.88 -6.81
N SER A 131 5.88 -4.51 -6.65
CA SER A 131 6.26 -5.13 -5.37
C SER A 131 6.35 -4.09 -4.25
N VAL A 132 6.87 -2.90 -4.54
CA VAL A 132 6.91 -1.80 -3.55
C VAL A 132 5.50 -1.34 -3.20
N ALA A 133 4.61 -1.20 -4.18
CA ALA A 133 3.22 -0.82 -3.91
C ALA A 133 2.53 -1.85 -3.00
N VAL A 134 2.72 -3.13 -3.29
CA VAL A 134 2.17 -4.23 -2.47
C VAL A 134 2.73 -4.16 -1.04
N ALA A 135 4.04 -3.99 -0.89
CA ALA A 135 4.68 -3.88 0.43
C ALA A 135 4.14 -2.68 1.22
N THR A 136 3.95 -1.54 0.54
CA THR A 136 3.42 -0.33 1.16
C THR A 136 1.99 -0.55 1.65
N LEU A 137 1.13 -1.14 0.82
CA LEU A 137 -0.24 -1.46 1.22
C LEU A 137 -0.27 -2.46 2.37
N GLN A 138 0.60 -3.45 2.35
CA GLN A 138 0.69 -4.42 3.43
C GLN A 138 1.03 -3.74 4.76
N ALA A 139 1.90 -2.74 4.74
CA ALA A 139 2.28 -1.99 5.93
C ALA A 139 1.09 -1.23 6.52
N VAL A 140 0.20 -0.67 5.70
CA VAL A 140 -0.81 0.28 6.15
C VAL A 140 -2.24 -0.27 6.20
N ASN A 141 -2.54 -1.34 5.49
CA ASN A 141 -3.93 -1.79 5.31
C ASN A 141 -4.66 -2.07 6.63
N ARG A 142 -3.99 -2.70 7.58
CA ARG A 142 -4.63 -3.00 8.88
C ARG A 142 -5.03 -1.72 9.60
N LEU A 143 -4.19 -0.69 9.50
CA LEU A 143 -4.40 0.57 10.18
C LEU A 143 -5.47 1.43 9.50
N VAL A 144 -5.52 1.40 8.16
CA VAL A 144 -6.41 2.28 7.39
C VAL A 144 -7.78 1.68 7.11
N SER A 145 -7.95 0.37 7.16
CA SER A 145 -9.23 -0.27 6.86
C SER A 145 -10.41 0.32 7.66
N PRO A 146 -10.31 0.53 8.97
CA PRO A 146 -11.40 1.16 9.74
C PRO A 146 -11.68 2.60 9.30
N LEU A 147 -10.68 3.32 8.80
CA LEU A 147 -10.83 4.71 8.37
C LEU A 147 -11.61 4.82 7.07
N ILE A 148 -11.45 3.85 6.17
CA ILE A 148 -12.19 3.80 4.92
C ILE A 148 -13.69 3.61 5.20
N VAL A 149 -14.02 2.72 6.13
CA VAL A 149 -15.41 2.49 6.54
C VAL A 149 -16.03 3.76 7.12
N ARG A 150 -15.28 4.50 7.95
CA ARG A 150 -15.76 5.77 8.53
C ARG A 150 -16.00 6.82 7.44
N GLY A 151 -15.16 6.87 6.42
CA GLY A 151 -15.30 7.80 5.32
C GLY A 151 -16.59 7.59 4.55
N ASP A 152 -17.00 6.35 4.39
CA ASP A 152 -18.22 5.99 3.66
C ASP A 152 -19.50 6.24 4.47
N ALA A 153 -19.38 6.45 5.78
CA ALA A 153 -20.52 6.66 6.66
C ALA A 153 -21.02 8.10 6.68
N ASN A 154 -20.40 9.02 5.96
CA ASN A 154 -20.79 10.44 5.89
C ASN A 154 -21.46 10.76 4.54
#